data_7e067cd4f10bc4f0e751b5a67db995d9
#
_entry.id   7e067cd4f10bc4f0e751b5a67db995d9
#
_cell.length_a   1.000
_cell.length_b   1.000
_cell.length_c   1.000
_cell.angle_alpha   90.00
_cell.angle_beta   90.00
_cell.angle_gamma   90.00
#
_symmetry.space_group_name_H-M   'P 1'
#
loop_
_entity.id
_entity.type
_entity.pdbx_description
1 polymer ?
#
loop_
_entity_poly.entity_id
_entity_poly.type
_entity_poly.pdbx_seq_one_letter_code
_entity_poly.pdbx_strand_id
1 'polypeptide(L)'
;MDVLRELNDVSSYIEEHVTDDINIDELARIAMQSSNNFSRLFSYMVGMSVNEYIRRRRLSLAVNDLQNSNAKIIDIAMKYGWNSSDAFTKAFINQHGTTPTNARNKIGSVKIFPPVSFEFNIKGAKEMDFKIVTVDNFEIFGLSKQFNCRAADRFKQENIMWSVEFEHYPEKISAGYDGIWYGVFDSGKYSIARAQKDIDYSHLEKITVPGGQYAVFTTEKGGYAGTELPRLHESVFNSWLPDSEYKIKEEFVIEVYHLATDRAERRKNRYYEMWIPLSEPDTE
;
A
#
# COMPACT_ATOMS: atom_id res chain seq x y z
N MET A 1 -27.67 -2.59 -0.88
CA MET A 1 -27.25 -2.50 -2.30
C MET A 1 -25.73 -2.47 -2.26
N ASP A 2 -25.07 -3.48 -2.77
CA ASP A 2 -23.60 -3.64 -2.63
C ASP A 2 -22.94 -3.27 -3.97
N VAL A 3 -22.80 -1.96 -4.20
CA VAL A 3 -22.26 -1.40 -5.45
C VAL A 3 -20.91 -2.00 -5.82
N LEU A 4 -20.10 -2.41 -4.83
CA LEU A 4 -18.81 -3.05 -5.10
C LEU A 4 -18.94 -4.44 -5.65
N ARG A 5 -19.86 -5.21 -5.07
CA ARG A 5 -20.16 -6.55 -5.56
C ARG A 5 -20.65 -6.47 -6.99
N GLU A 6 -21.58 -5.56 -7.27
CA GLU A 6 -22.13 -5.32 -8.61
C GLU A 6 -21.03 -4.94 -9.62
N LEU A 7 -20.08 -4.06 -9.24
CA LEU A 7 -18.97 -3.70 -10.11
C LEU A 7 -17.96 -4.83 -10.30
N ASN A 8 -17.70 -5.63 -9.28
CA ASN A 8 -16.86 -6.82 -9.41
C ASN A 8 -17.53 -7.90 -10.26
N ASP A 9 -18.86 -8.06 -10.14
CA ASP A 9 -19.66 -8.94 -11.01
C ASP A 9 -19.57 -8.49 -12.48
N VAL A 10 -19.57 -7.17 -12.75
CA VAL A 10 -19.32 -6.62 -14.10
C VAL A 10 -17.91 -6.96 -14.59
N SER A 11 -16.90 -6.80 -13.74
CA SER A 11 -15.52 -7.14 -14.11
C SER A 11 -15.37 -8.61 -14.46
N SER A 12 -15.96 -9.50 -13.64
CA SER A 12 -15.99 -10.94 -13.88
C SER A 12 -16.70 -11.30 -15.18
N TYR A 13 -17.87 -10.71 -15.42
CA TYR A 13 -18.61 -10.89 -16.67
C TYR A 13 -17.79 -10.48 -17.90
N ILE A 14 -17.10 -9.34 -17.85
CA ILE A 14 -16.23 -8.89 -18.95
C ILE A 14 -15.12 -9.92 -19.20
N GLU A 15 -14.49 -10.46 -18.16
CA GLU A 15 -13.42 -11.45 -18.32
C GLU A 15 -13.92 -12.78 -18.90
N GLU A 16 -15.08 -13.23 -18.50
CA GLU A 16 -15.71 -14.48 -18.99
C GLU A 16 -16.16 -14.34 -20.46
N HIS A 17 -16.59 -13.12 -20.86
CA HIS A 17 -17.17 -12.86 -22.19
C HIS A 17 -16.25 -11.97 -23.07
N VAL A 18 -14.96 -11.87 -22.73
CA VAL A 18 -14.05 -10.92 -23.36
C VAL A 18 -13.91 -11.08 -24.89
N THR A 19 -14.16 -12.30 -25.41
CA THR A 19 -14.14 -12.60 -26.83
C THR A 19 -15.48 -12.36 -27.53
N ASP A 20 -16.55 -12.17 -26.77
CA ASP A 20 -17.91 -12.01 -27.27
C ASP A 20 -18.22 -10.54 -27.55
N ASP A 21 -19.35 -10.27 -28.19
CA ASP A 21 -19.85 -8.91 -28.34
C ASP A 21 -20.51 -8.43 -27.06
N ILE A 22 -19.76 -7.66 -26.26
CA ILE A 22 -20.23 -7.16 -24.96
C ILE A 22 -21.06 -5.89 -25.14
N ASN A 23 -22.30 -5.93 -24.72
CA ASN A 23 -23.21 -4.80 -24.73
C ASN A 23 -23.14 -4.01 -23.42
N ILE A 24 -22.97 -2.68 -23.51
CA ILE A 24 -22.94 -1.78 -22.33
C ILE A 24 -24.25 -1.83 -21.55
N ASP A 25 -25.40 -2.02 -22.19
CA ASP A 25 -26.68 -2.11 -21.52
C ASP A 25 -26.78 -3.37 -20.63
N GLU A 26 -26.10 -4.43 -21.01
CA GLU A 26 -26.00 -5.65 -20.21
C GLU A 26 -25.13 -5.46 -18.99
N LEU A 27 -23.96 -4.84 -19.14
CA LEU A 27 -23.08 -4.48 -18.05
C LEU A 27 -23.76 -3.54 -17.06
N ALA A 28 -24.50 -2.55 -17.56
CA ALA A 28 -25.29 -1.62 -16.74
C ALA A 28 -26.37 -2.35 -15.94
N ARG A 29 -27.00 -3.39 -16.52
CA ARG A 29 -28.00 -4.21 -15.84
C ARG A 29 -27.39 -5.03 -14.71
N ILE A 30 -26.20 -5.61 -14.94
CA ILE A 30 -25.42 -6.32 -13.89
C ILE A 30 -25.06 -5.33 -12.76
N ALA A 31 -24.64 -4.11 -13.11
CA ALA A 31 -24.34 -3.05 -12.16
C ALA A 31 -25.60 -2.43 -11.51
N MET A 32 -26.80 -2.90 -11.81
CA MET A 32 -28.07 -2.32 -11.34
C MET A 32 -28.20 -0.80 -11.60
N GLN A 33 -27.64 -0.34 -12.72
CA GLN A 33 -27.57 1.08 -13.12
C GLN A 33 -28.19 1.29 -14.51
N SER A 34 -28.53 2.55 -14.82
CA SER A 34 -28.74 2.94 -16.22
C SER A 34 -27.40 2.94 -16.98
N SER A 35 -27.42 2.69 -18.28
CA SER A 35 -26.21 2.65 -19.13
C SER A 35 -25.38 3.92 -19.05
N ASN A 36 -26.03 5.08 -18.94
CA ASN A 36 -25.36 6.37 -18.80
C ASN A 36 -24.68 6.51 -17.42
N ASN A 37 -25.38 6.14 -16.34
CA ASN A 37 -24.81 6.18 -14.98
C ASN A 37 -23.66 5.18 -14.83
N PHE A 38 -23.84 3.97 -15.31
CA PHE A 38 -22.81 2.94 -15.29
C PHE A 38 -21.54 3.40 -16.03
N SER A 39 -21.69 3.90 -17.27
CA SER A 39 -20.55 4.35 -18.07
C SER A 39 -19.78 5.49 -17.40
N ARG A 40 -20.48 6.44 -16.75
CA ARG A 40 -19.87 7.55 -16.00
C ARG A 40 -19.17 7.05 -14.74
N LEU A 41 -19.84 6.20 -13.95
CA LEU A 41 -19.28 5.62 -12.73
C LEU A 41 -18.03 4.80 -13.02
N PHE A 42 -18.11 3.90 -14.01
CA PHE A 42 -16.98 3.08 -14.43
C PHE A 42 -15.80 3.94 -14.91
N SER A 43 -16.07 4.93 -15.76
CA SER A 43 -15.01 5.82 -16.26
C SER A 43 -14.36 6.64 -15.14
N TYR A 44 -15.13 7.06 -14.15
CA TYR A 44 -14.63 7.79 -12.98
C TYR A 44 -13.72 6.88 -12.12
N MET A 45 -14.13 5.64 -11.87
CA MET A 45 -13.40 4.70 -10.99
C MET A 45 -12.17 4.09 -11.68
N VAL A 46 -12.28 3.75 -12.96
CA VAL A 46 -11.21 3.04 -13.72
C VAL A 46 -10.30 4.01 -14.47
N GLY A 47 -10.71 5.27 -14.61
CA GLY A 47 -9.96 6.30 -15.34
C GLY A 47 -10.02 6.17 -16.86
N MET A 48 -10.90 5.29 -17.40
CA MET A 48 -11.11 5.11 -18.84
C MET A 48 -12.51 4.58 -19.13
N SER A 49 -12.96 4.72 -20.39
CA SER A 49 -14.27 4.17 -20.80
C SER A 49 -14.29 2.65 -20.75
N VAL A 50 -15.51 2.08 -20.59
CA VAL A 50 -15.75 0.63 -20.62
C VAL A 50 -15.20 -0.01 -21.91
N ASN A 51 -15.45 0.60 -23.06
CA ASN A 51 -14.97 0.10 -24.34
C ASN A 51 -13.44 0.09 -24.43
N GLU A 52 -12.78 1.12 -23.90
CA GLU A 52 -11.31 1.17 -23.87
C GLU A 52 -10.76 0.11 -22.91
N TYR A 53 -11.42 -0.13 -21.76
CA TYR A 53 -11.07 -1.19 -20.85
C TYR A 53 -11.14 -2.57 -21.52
N ILE A 54 -12.28 -2.92 -22.13
CA ILE A 54 -12.48 -4.18 -22.86
C ILE A 54 -11.42 -4.34 -23.96
N ARG A 55 -11.18 -3.28 -24.73
CA ARG A 55 -10.16 -3.29 -25.79
C ARG A 55 -8.77 -3.62 -25.24
N ARG A 56 -8.38 -3.02 -24.13
CA ARG A 56 -7.07 -3.28 -23.48
C ARG A 56 -6.97 -4.68 -22.94
N ARG A 57 -8.05 -5.22 -22.37
CA ARG A 57 -8.10 -6.59 -21.89
C ARG A 57 -7.93 -7.59 -23.03
N ARG A 58 -8.66 -7.41 -24.12
CA ARG A 58 -8.55 -8.20 -25.35
C ARG A 58 -7.12 -8.26 -25.89
N LEU A 59 -6.45 -7.12 -26.00
CA LEU A 59 -5.06 -7.05 -26.45
C LEU A 59 -4.11 -7.77 -25.50
N SER A 60 -4.33 -7.66 -24.19
CA SER A 60 -3.50 -8.34 -23.19
C SER A 60 -3.66 -9.86 -23.24
N LEU A 61 -4.88 -10.35 -23.40
CA LEU A 61 -5.15 -11.80 -23.55
C LEU A 61 -4.65 -12.35 -24.88
N ALA A 62 -4.69 -11.55 -25.95
CA ALA A 62 -4.16 -11.93 -27.26
C ALA A 62 -2.65 -12.23 -27.21
N VAL A 63 -1.88 -11.62 -26.28
CA VAL A 63 -0.46 -11.97 -26.07
C VAL A 63 -0.31 -13.43 -25.70
N ASN A 64 -1.15 -13.94 -24.80
CA ASN A 64 -1.11 -15.34 -24.39
C ASN A 64 -1.39 -16.30 -25.57
N ASP A 65 -2.40 -16.00 -26.37
CA ASP A 65 -2.71 -16.80 -27.57
C ASP A 65 -1.60 -16.74 -28.60
N LEU A 66 -1.00 -15.57 -28.81
CA LEU A 66 0.15 -15.43 -29.72
C LEU A 66 1.34 -16.30 -29.31
N GLN A 67 1.63 -16.36 -28.01
CA GLN A 67 2.80 -17.07 -27.45
C GLN A 67 2.58 -18.57 -27.27
N ASN A 68 1.34 -19.01 -27.13
CA ASN A 68 1.01 -20.41 -26.78
C ASN A 68 0.23 -21.14 -27.88
N SER A 69 0.02 -20.52 -29.05
CA SER A 69 -0.64 -21.19 -30.19
C SER A 69 0.05 -20.86 -31.52
N ASN A 70 -0.18 -21.73 -32.51
CA ASN A 70 0.23 -21.52 -33.91
C ASN A 70 -0.88 -20.88 -34.74
N ALA A 71 -1.95 -20.36 -34.14
CA ALA A 71 -3.05 -19.71 -34.85
C ALA A 71 -2.55 -18.54 -35.69
N LYS A 72 -3.12 -18.28 -36.87
CA LYS A 72 -2.74 -17.11 -37.67
C LYS A 72 -3.08 -15.83 -36.92
N ILE A 73 -2.31 -14.77 -37.15
CA ILE A 73 -2.56 -13.48 -36.49
C ILE A 73 -3.98 -12.96 -36.78
N ILE A 74 -4.48 -13.20 -37.99
CA ILE A 74 -5.85 -12.82 -38.36
C ILE A 74 -6.91 -13.58 -37.57
N ASP A 75 -6.70 -14.85 -37.28
CA ASP A 75 -7.64 -15.65 -36.50
C ASP A 75 -7.70 -15.19 -35.04
N ILE A 76 -6.54 -14.83 -34.48
CA ILE A 76 -6.46 -14.23 -33.14
C ILE A 76 -7.10 -12.84 -33.14
N ALA A 77 -6.85 -12.02 -34.17
CA ALA A 77 -7.51 -10.72 -34.31
C ALA A 77 -9.05 -10.87 -34.31
N MET A 78 -9.58 -11.78 -35.11
CA MET A 78 -11.02 -12.05 -35.20
C MET A 78 -11.60 -12.56 -33.86
N LYS A 79 -10.89 -13.48 -33.17
CA LYS A 79 -11.27 -13.98 -31.86
C LYS A 79 -11.49 -12.85 -30.86
N TYR A 80 -10.68 -11.81 -30.91
CA TYR A 80 -10.75 -10.68 -29.99
C TYR A 80 -11.49 -9.45 -30.53
N GLY A 81 -12.28 -9.63 -31.62
CA GLY A 81 -13.21 -8.62 -32.13
C GLY A 81 -12.61 -7.60 -33.09
N TRP A 82 -11.45 -7.90 -33.74
CA TRP A 82 -10.91 -7.10 -34.82
C TRP A 82 -11.25 -7.69 -36.20
N ASN A 83 -11.75 -6.83 -37.08
CA ASN A 83 -12.16 -7.25 -38.45
C ASN A 83 -11.00 -7.38 -39.42
N SER A 84 -9.76 -7.00 -39.06
CA SER A 84 -8.59 -7.14 -39.91
C SER A 84 -7.30 -7.25 -39.10
N SER A 85 -6.29 -7.93 -39.66
CA SER A 85 -4.96 -8.04 -39.07
C SER A 85 -4.26 -6.69 -38.93
N ASP A 86 -4.53 -5.73 -39.82
CA ASP A 86 -3.89 -4.42 -39.80
C ASP A 86 -4.43 -3.56 -38.66
N ALA A 87 -5.76 -3.54 -38.46
CA ALA A 87 -6.39 -2.85 -37.34
C ALA A 87 -5.93 -3.43 -35.99
N PHE A 88 -5.86 -4.76 -35.91
CA PHE A 88 -5.32 -5.44 -34.76
C PHE A 88 -3.86 -5.10 -34.48
N THR A 89 -3.01 -5.20 -35.50
CA THR A 89 -1.58 -4.92 -35.41
C THR A 89 -1.34 -3.48 -34.95
N LYS A 90 -2.07 -2.52 -35.53
CA LYS A 90 -1.98 -1.10 -35.08
C LYS A 90 -2.37 -0.92 -33.63
N ALA A 91 -3.49 -1.51 -33.21
CA ALA A 91 -3.94 -1.46 -31.82
C ALA A 91 -2.96 -2.14 -30.87
N PHE A 92 -2.41 -3.29 -31.26
CA PHE A 92 -1.44 -4.07 -30.51
C PHE A 92 -0.13 -3.29 -30.30
N ILE A 93 0.41 -2.66 -31.36
CA ILE A 93 1.61 -1.82 -31.26
C ILE A 93 1.38 -0.64 -30.34
N ASN A 94 0.22 0.02 -30.44
CA ASN A 94 -0.10 1.16 -29.58
C ASN A 94 -0.12 0.78 -28.09
N GLN A 95 -0.57 -0.43 -27.74
CA GLN A 95 -0.61 -0.87 -26.34
C GLN A 95 0.72 -1.44 -25.86
N HIS A 96 1.32 -2.32 -26.65
CA HIS A 96 2.47 -3.14 -26.23
C HIS A 96 3.82 -2.57 -26.68
N GLY A 97 3.86 -1.64 -27.64
CA GLY A 97 5.09 -1.09 -28.19
C GLY A 97 5.84 -2.04 -29.13
N THR A 98 5.26 -3.20 -29.47
CA THR A 98 5.86 -4.23 -30.31
C THR A 98 4.80 -4.85 -31.23
N THR A 99 5.24 -5.55 -32.31
CA THR A 99 4.32 -6.21 -33.24
C THR A 99 3.79 -7.54 -32.70
N PRO A 100 2.62 -8.03 -33.15
CA PRO A 100 2.12 -9.36 -32.80
C PRO A 100 3.10 -10.49 -33.13
N THR A 101 3.83 -10.36 -34.25
CA THR A 101 4.84 -11.34 -34.66
C THR A 101 6.02 -11.37 -33.71
N ASN A 102 6.51 -10.22 -33.26
CA ASN A 102 7.59 -10.14 -32.28
C ASN A 102 7.13 -10.70 -30.92
N ALA A 103 5.91 -10.35 -30.48
CA ALA A 103 5.33 -10.87 -29.26
C ALA A 103 5.19 -12.41 -29.28
N ARG A 104 4.80 -13.00 -30.41
CA ARG A 104 4.77 -14.45 -30.65
C ARG A 104 6.14 -15.09 -30.45
N ASN A 105 7.16 -14.48 -31.01
CA ASN A 105 8.53 -14.95 -30.92
C ASN A 105 9.23 -14.58 -29.63
N LYS A 106 8.48 -13.99 -28.64
CA LYS A 106 9.00 -13.49 -27.36
C LYS A 106 10.14 -12.48 -27.51
N ILE A 107 10.10 -11.70 -28.59
CA ILE A 107 11.07 -10.64 -28.89
C ILE A 107 10.53 -9.32 -28.34
N GLY A 108 11.29 -8.70 -27.44
CA GLY A 108 10.93 -7.46 -26.78
C GLY A 108 10.00 -7.66 -25.56
N SER A 109 9.57 -6.55 -24.96
CA SER A 109 8.64 -6.54 -23.82
C SER A 109 7.22 -6.27 -24.28
N VAL A 110 6.23 -6.80 -23.54
CA VAL A 110 4.81 -6.52 -23.71
C VAL A 110 4.23 -5.92 -22.44
N LYS A 111 3.29 -4.98 -22.59
CA LYS A 111 2.59 -4.34 -21.46
C LYS A 111 1.27 -5.08 -21.21
N ILE A 112 1.19 -5.83 -20.13
CA ILE A 112 -0.05 -6.50 -19.74
C ILE A 112 -0.94 -5.54 -18.95
N PHE A 113 -2.21 -5.50 -19.33
CA PHE A 113 -3.25 -4.78 -18.61
C PHE A 113 -4.08 -5.81 -17.82
N PRO A 114 -3.95 -5.88 -16.47
CA PRO A 114 -4.66 -6.88 -15.66
C PRO A 114 -6.16 -6.56 -15.56
N PRO A 115 -7.00 -7.53 -15.14
CA PRO A 115 -8.40 -7.26 -14.81
C PRO A 115 -8.49 -6.26 -13.64
N VAL A 116 -9.52 -5.41 -13.66
CA VAL A 116 -9.81 -4.50 -12.57
C VAL A 116 -10.57 -5.25 -11.46
N SER A 117 -10.22 -4.97 -10.20
CA SER A 117 -11.01 -5.34 -9.03
C SER A 117 -11.34 -4.07 -8.24
N PHE A 118 -12.53 -4.04 -7.66
CA PHE A 118 -13.00 -2.92 -6.87
C PHE A 118 -13.00 -3.29 -5.40
N GLU A 119 -12.26 -2.50 -4.61
CA GLU A 119 -12.20 -2.64 -3.16
C GLU A 119 -12.55 -1.30 -2.52
N PHE A 120 -13.34 -1.35 -1.44
CA PHE A 120 -13.61 -0.15 -0.63
C PHE A 120 -12.63 -0.08 0.53
N ASN A 121 -11.95 1.01 0.63
CA ASN A 121 -11.24 1.36 1.85
C ASN A 121 -11.94 2.56 2.47
N ILE A 122 -12.74 2.34 3.52
CA ILE A 122 -13.38 3.43 4.26
C ILE A 122 -12.33 4.01 5.19
N LYS A 123 -11.91 5.24 4.92
CA LYS A 123 -10.98 5.99 5.75
C LYS A 123 -11.76 6.85 6.76
N GLY A 124 -11.25 6.95 7.99
CA GLY A 124 -11.79 7.86 9.00
C GLY A 124 -13.04 7.40 9.75
N ALA A 125 -13.54 6.16 9.51
CA ALA A 125 -14.72 5.63 10.21
C ALA A 125 -14.40 4.85 11.49
N LYS A 126 -13.12 4.72 11.87
CA LYS A 126 -12.69 4.04 13.11
C LYS A 126 -12.39 5.07 14.18
N GLU A 127 -12.96 4.89 15.38
CA GLU A 127 -12.54 5.63 16.55
C GLU A 127 -11.04 5.43 16.76
N MET A 128 -10.35 6.52 17.05
CA MET A 128 -8.92 6.49 17.39
C MET A 128 -8.78 6.89 18.84
N ASP A 129 -8.26 5.97 19.64
CA ASP A 129 -7.86 6.30 20.99
C ASP A 129 -6.53 7.05 20.99
N PHE A 130 -6.52 8.25 21.52
CA PHE A 130 -5.28 8.97 21.77
C PHE A 130 -5.28 9.59 23.15
N LYS A 131 -4.10 9.83 23.66
CA LYS A 131 -3.87 10.52 24.94
C LYS A 131 -2.72 11.51 24.79
N ILE A 132 -2.79 12.60 25.55
CA ILE A 132 -1.64 13.51 25.69
C ILE A 132 -0.84 13.05 26.90
N VAL A 133 0.46 12.84 26.69
CA VAL A 133 1.40 12.46 27.76
C VAL A 133 2.56 13.45 27.80
N THR A 134 3.04 13.73 29.01
CA THR A 134 4.31 14.47 29.18
C THR A 134 5.38 13.45 29.53
N VAL A 135 6.49 13.49 28.81
CA VAL A 135 7.65 12.63 29.04
C VAL A 135 8.89 13.47 29.33
N ASP A 136 9.77 12.94 30.17
CA ASP A 136 11.11 13.49 30.33
C ASP A 136 12.01 13.06 29.17
N ASN A 137 13.15 13.77 28.97
CA ASN A 137 14.17 13.31 28.04
C ASN A 137 14.62 11.89 28.41
N PHE A 138 14.68 11.01 27.44
CA PHE A 138 15.26 9.68 27.66
C PHE A 138 16.14 9.27 26.47
N GLU A 139 16.99 8.30 26.71
CA GLU A 139 17.94 7.79 25.72
C GLU A 139 17.57 6.39 25.29
N ILE A 140 17.66 6.16 23.99
CA ILE A 140 17.52 4.85 23.37
C ILE A 140 18.75 4.59 22.48
N PHE A 141 19.06 3.34 22.25
CA PHE A 141 20.25 2.92 21.54
C PHE A 141 19.90 1.97 20.41
N GLY A 142 20.43 2.21 19.22
CA GLY A 142 20.02 1.45 18.07
C GLY A 142 20.86 1.62 16.82
N LEU A 143 20.32 1.10 15.73
CA LEU A 143 20.86 1.23 14.39
C LEU A 143 20.03 2.23 13.59
N SER A 144 20.70 3.13 12.88
CA SER A 144 20.05 4.17 12.11
C SER A 144 20.42 4.10 10.64
N LYS A 145 19.50 4.53 9.79
CA LYS A 145 19.70 4.60 8.35
C LYS A 145 19.04 5.85 7.77
N GLN A 146 19.77 6.56 6.91
CA GLN A 146 19.19 7.66 6.14
C GLN A 146 18.32 7.12 5.01
N PHE A 147 17.07 7.54 4.94
CA PHE A 147 16.15 7.20 3.86
C PHE A 147 16.13 8.32 2.81
N ASN A 148 16.56 7.98 1.61
CA ASN A 148 16.49 8.86 0.44
C ASN A 148 15.31 8.39 -0.44
N CYS A 149 14.10 8.42 0.10
CA CYS A 149 12.90 7.95 -0.59
C CYS A 149 11.76 8.97 -0.51
N ARG A 150 10.73 8.77 -1.33
CA ARG A 150 9.49 9.54 -1.22
C ARG A 150 8.73 9.13 0.04
N ALA A 151 7.96 10.06 0.61
CA ALA A 151 7.14 9.78 1.80
C ALA A 151 6.25 8.52 1.64
N ALA A 152 5.69 8.30 0.44
CA ALA A 152 4.89 7.12 0.13
C ALA A 152 5.66 5.77 0.20
N ASP A 153 6.99 5.81 0.02
CA ASP A 153 7.84 4.61 0.05
C ASP A 153 8.48 4.38 1.43
N ARG A 154 8.28 5.29 2.37
CA ARG A 154 8.88 5.27 3.72
C ARG A 154 8.62 3.94 4.44
N PHE A 155 7.37 3.57 4.62
CA PHE A 155 6.99 2.34 5.34
C PHE A 155 7.52 1.07 4.69
N LYS A 156 7.71 1.08 3.36
CA LYS A 156 8.36 -0.03 2.67
C LYS A 156 9.84 -0.15 3.05
N GLN A 157 10.55 0.98 3.15
CA GLN A 157 11.95 1.00 3.59
C GLN A 157 12.10 0.61 5.06
N GLU A 158 11.20 1.07 5.92
CA GLU A 158 11.14 0.67 7.33
C GLU A 158 10.94 -0.84 7.48
N ASN A 159 9.98 -1.42 6.75
CA ASN A 159 9.75 -2.87 6.76
C ASN A 159 10.98 -3.68 6.28
N ILE A 160 11.71 -3.18 5.27
CA ILE A 160 12.95 -3.80 4.83
C ILE A 160 14.00 -3.72 5.95
N MET A 161 14.16 -2.57 6.59
CA MET A 161 15.11 -2.40 7.69
C MET A 161 14.77 -3.32 8.87
N TRP A 162 13.51 -3.41 9.26
CA TRP A 162 13.05 -4.34 10.30
C TRP A 162 13.31 -5.82 9.97
N SER A 163 13.20 -6.21 8.70
CA SER A 163 13.43 -7.61 8.30
C SER A 163 14.91 -7.98 8.19
N VAL A 164 15.76 -7.07 7.71
CA VAL A 164 17.17 -7.31 7.45
C VAL A 164 18.03 -7.05 8.69
N GLU A 165 17.85 -5.88 9.31
CA GLU A 165 18.70 -5.48 10.45
C GLU A 165 18.32 -6.25 11.73
N PHE A 166 17.05 -6.65 11.87
CA PHE A 166 16.57 -7.43 13.01
C PHE A 166 17.23 -8.81 13.10
N GLU A 167 17.55 -9.45 11.98
CA GLU A 167 18.29 -10.72 11.94
C GLU A 167 19.76 -10.56 12.35
N HIS A 168 20.30 -9.35 12.17
CA HIS A 168 21.69 -9.02 12.48
C HIS A 168 21.87 -8.28 13.80
N TYR A 169 20.79 -8.06 14.54
CA TYR A 169 20.87 -7.45 15.86
C TYR A 169 21.67 -8.39 16.79
N PRO A 170 22.81 -7.94 17.33
CA PRO A 170 23.68 -8.80 18.11
C PRO A 170 22.90 -9.49 19.23
N GLU A 171 23.18 -10.78 19.50
CA GLU A 171 22.59 -11.56 20.59
C GLU A 171 22.66 -10.82 21.96
N LYS A 172 23.67 -9.98 22.12
CA LYS A 172 23.86 -9.11 23.29
C LYS A 172 22.76 -8.08 23.50
N ILE A 173 22.06 -7.64 22.44
CA ILE A 173 20.95 -6.68 22.56
C ILE A 173 19.64 -7.39 22.89
N SER A 174 19.56 -8.68 22.60
CA SER A 174 18.40 -9.48 23.01
C SER A 174 18.46 -9.92 24.46
N ALA A 175 19.60 -9.85 25.13
CA ALA A 175 19.71 -10.10 26.56
C ALA A 175 18.93 -9.02 27.33
N GLY A 176 18.00 -9.44 28.22
CA GLY A 176 17.14 -8.51 28.99
C GLY A 176 16.00 -7.90 28.18
N TYR A 177 15.54 -8.57 27.13
CA TYR A 177 14.41 -8.12 26.33
C TYR A 177 13.15 -7.92 27.16
N ASP A 178 12.66 -6.68 27.21
CA ASP A 178 11.48 -6.24 27.97
C ASP A 178 10.18 -6.22 27.13
N GLY A 179 10.26 -6.58 25.85
CA GLY A 179 9.12 -6.58 24.93
C GLY A 179 8.92 -5.27 24.19
N ILE A 180 9.78 -4.26 24.38
CA ILE A 180 9.60 -2.92 23.79
C ILE A 180 10.71 -2.62 22.79
N TRP A 181 10.30 -2.12 21.61
CA TRP A 181 11.18 -1.56 20.59
C TRP A 181 10.69 -0.18 20.17
N TYR A 182 11.61 0.64 19.71
CA TYR A 182 11.34 1.97 19.20
C TYR A 182 11.76 2.06 17.73
N GLY A 183 10.86 2.54 16.88
CA GLY A 183 11.16 3.08 15.58
C GLY A 183 11.14 4.60 15.68
N VAL A 184 12.21 5.27 15.34
CA VAL A 184 12.28 6.74 15.39
C VAL A 184 12.55 7.27 14.00
N PHE A 185 11.62 8.07 13.50
CA PHE A 185 11.80 8.83 12.28
C PHE A 185 12.12 10.29 12.64
N ASP A 186 13.27 10.77 12.21
CA ASP A 186 13.74 12.13 12.44
C ASP A 186 14.40 12.66 11.16
N SER A 187 13.80 13.67 10.55
CA SER A 187 14.38 14.41 9.41
C SER A 187 14.93 13.50 8.29
N GLY A 188 14.15 12.48 7.93
CA GLY A 188 14.53 11.51 6.90
C GLY A 188 15.44 10.37 7.37
N LYS A 189 15.86 10.35 8.63
CA LYS A 189 16.62 9.28 9.26
C LYS A 189 15.66 8.37 10.03
N TYR A 190 15.75 7.07 9.82
CA TYR A 190 14.99 6.08 10.59
C TYR A 190 15.91 5.23 11.44
N SER A 191 15.51 4.99 12.68
CA SER A 191 16.28 4.26 13.66
C SER A 191 15.44 3.15 14.29
N ILE A 192 16.02 1.97 14.44
CA ILE A 192 15.47 0.88 15.25
C ILE A 192 16.28 0.82 16.53
N ALA A 193 15.62 1.02 17.68
CA ALA A 193 16.31 1.22 18.94
C ALA A 193 15.58 0.58 20.12
N ARG A 194 16.26 0.53 21.26
CA ARG A 194 15.74 0.07 22.54
C ARG A 194 16.19 0.99 23.68
N ALA A 195 15.32 1.18 24.65
CA ALA A 195 15.67 1.75 25.95
C ALA A 195 16.13 0.60 26.84
N GLN A 196 17.43 0.46 27.07
CA GLN A 196 17.94 -0.61 27.92
C GLN A 196 19.02 -0.14 28.88
N LYS A 197 18.97 -0.65 30.10
CA LYS A 197 19.98 -0.46 31.12
C LYS A 197 20.93 -1.66 31.06
N ASP A 198 22.23 -1.42 31.24
CA ASP A 198 23.28 -2.44 31.45
C ASP A 198 23.75 -3.26 30.23
N ILE A 199 23.81 -2.66 29.03
CA ILE A 199 24.41 -3.25 27.84
C ILE A 199 25.58 -2.40 27.34
N ASP A 200 26.57 -3.07 26.74
CA ASP A 200 27.63 -2.40 25.97
C ASP A 200 27.06 -1.84 24.65
N TYR A 201 26.87 -0.53 24.62
CA TYR A 201 26.35 0.21 23.47
C TYR A 201 27.43 0.67 22.48
N SER A 202 28.67 0.24 22.62
CA SER A 202 29.80 0.75 21.84
C SER A 202 29.63 0.65 20.32
N HIS A 203 28.69 -0.16 19.85
CA HIS A 203 28.40 -0.34 18.42
C HIS A 203 27.06 0.26 17.99
N LEU A 204 26.34 0.93 18.90
CA LEU A 204 25.03 1.48 18.65
C LEU A 204 25.05 3.00 18.70
N GLU A 205 24.22 3.60 17.90
CA GLU A 205 23.97 5.04 17.96
C GLU A 205 23.07 5.37 19.15
N LYS A 206 23.46 6.39 19.91
CA LYS A 206 22.64 6.96 20.95
C LYS A 206 21.66 7.96 20.35
N ILE A 207 20.38 7.78 20.60
CA ILE A 207 19.29 8.61 20.14
C ILE A 207 18.60 9.21 21.37
N THR A 208 18.54 10.52 21.44
CA THR A 208 17.83 11.22 22.52
C THR A 208 16.40 11.48 22.09
N VAL A 209 15.44 10.94 22.82
CA VAL A 209 14.05 11.30 22.71
C VAL A 209 13.81 12.57 23.51
N PRO A 210 13.41 13.69 22.90
CA PRO A 210 13.20 14.94 23.60
C PRO A 210 12.05 14.81 24.61
N GLY A 211 12.22 15.46 25.76
CA GLY A 211 11.11 15.66 26.69
C GLY A 211 10.09 16.65 26.12
N GLY A 212 8.86 16.52 26.61
CA GLY A 212 7.77 17.39 26.20
C GLY A 212 6.43 16.67 26.17
N GLN A 213 5.45 17.33 25.58
CA GLN A 213 4.13 16.74 25.37
C GLN A 213 4.08 15.97 24.06
N TYR A 214 3.46 14.81 24.10
CA TYR A 214 3.24 13.95 22.94
C TYR A 214 1.76 13.56 22.85
N ALA A 215 1.23 13.61 21.63
CA ALA A 215 0.01 12.89 21.29
C ALA A 215 0.36 11.43 21.01
N VAL A 216 -0.19 10.52 21.79
CA VAL A 216 0.06 9.08 21.70
C VAL A 216 -1.18 8.38 21.19
N PHE A 217 -1.08 7.79 20.02
CA PHE A 217 -2.11 7.00 19.37
C PHE A 217 -1.78 5.52 19.51
N THR A 218 -2.77 4.70 19.81
CA THR A 218 -2.58 3.27 20.07
C THR A 218 -3.37 2.41 19.10
N THR A 219 -2.74 1.36 18.55
CA THR A 219 -3.43 0.37 17.69
C THR A 219 -4.16 -0.67 18.55
N GLU A 220 -5.11 -1.36 17.93
CA GLU A 220 -5.68 -2.58 18.53
C GLU A 220 -4.62 -3.68 18.68
N LYS A 221 -4.88 -4.64 19.58
CA LYS A 221 -4.00 -5.79 19.79
C LYS A 221 -4.10 -6.80 18.66
N GLY A 222 -2.99 -7.47 18.38
CA GLY A 222 -2.92 -8.62 17.46
C GLY A 222 -2.55 -8.26 16.01
N GLY A 223 -2.69 -6.99 15.60
CA GLY A 223 -2.37 -6.54 14.25
C GLY A 223 -0.89 -6.71 13.87
N TYR A 224 -0.58 -6.60 12.57
CA TYR A 224 0.79 -6.62 12.05
C TYR A 224 1.29 -5.19 11.86
N ALA A 225 2.48 -4.87 12.36
CA ALA A 225 3.04 -3.51 12.32
C ALA A 225 3.04 -2.90 10.92
N GLY A 226 3.49 -3.65 9.92
CA GLY A 226 3.53 -3.21 8.53
C GLY A 226 2.16 -2.90 7.90
N THR A 227 1.06 -3.20 8.60
CA THR A 227 -0.30 -2.86 8.19
C THR A 227 -0.90 -1.80 9.11
N GLU A 228 -0.73 -1.96 10.42
CA GLU A 228 -1.38 -1.11 11.42
C GLU A 228 -0.73 0.28 11.52
N LEU A 229 0.61 0.37 11.52
CA LEU A 229 1.30 1.67 11.61
C LEU A 229 1.07 2.57 10.40
N PRO A 230 1.14 2.09 9.14
CA PRO A 230 0.78 2.92 7.98
C PRO A 230 -0.66 3.43 8.02
N ARG A 231 -1.61 2.59 8.46
CA ARG A 231 -3.03 2.99 8.62
C ARG A 231 -3.19 4.04 9.72
N LEU A 232 -2.52 3.82 10.86
CA LEU A 232 -2.55 4.77 11.97
C LEU A 232 -1.96 6.11 11.54
N HIS A 233 -0.79 6.09 10.87
CA HIS A 233 -0.17 7.30 10.32
C HIS A 233 -1.11 8.03 9.37
N GLU A 234 -1.73 7.32 8.42
CA GLU A 234 -2.68 7.93 7.48
C GLU A 234 -3.87 8.56 8.21
N SER A 235 -4.44 7.88 9.21
CA SER A 235 -5.57 8.38 10.00
C SER A 235 -5.19 9.61 10.81
N VAL A 236 -4.02 9.62 11.42
CA VAL A 236 -3.54 10.75 12.23
C VAL A 236 -3.26 11.97 11.36
N PHE A 237 -2.47 11.83 10.30
CA PHE A 237 -2.04 12.98 9.50
C PHE A 237 -3.09 13.49 8.51
N ASN A 238 -3.99 12.63 8.03
CA ASN A 238 -5.01 13.02 7.04
C ASN A 238 -6.39 13.32 7.67
N SER A 239 -6.64 12.87 8.91
CA SER A 239 -7.96 13.06 9.53
C SER A 239 -7.87 13.79 10.87
N TRP A 240 -7.08 13.28 11.84
CA TRP A 240 -7.05 13.87 13.17
C TRP A 240 -6.32 15.22 13.20
N LEU A 241 -5.13 15.31 12.64
CA LEU A 241 -4.30 16.52 12.72
C LEU A 241 -4.95 17.75 12.06
N PRO A 242 -5.55 17.65 10.84
CA PRO A 242 -6.20 18.78 10.20
C PRO A 242 -7.39 19.34 10.98
N ASP A 243 -8.10 18.48 11.75
CA ASP A 243 -9.27 18.85 12.53
C ASP A 243 -8.96 19.15 13.99
N SER A 244 -7.69 19.01 14.41
CA SER A 244 -7.25 19.23 15.79
C SER A 244 -6.73 20.66 16.00
N GLU A 245 -6.74 21.12 17.25
CA GLU A 245 -6.11 22.37 17.68
C GLU A 245 -4.60 22.26 17.91
N TYR A 246 -4.05 21.04 17.80
CA TYR A 246 -2.66 20.76 18.11
C TYR A 246 -1.74 21.11 16.95
N LYS A 247 -0.60 21.68 17.27
CA LYS A 247 0.52 21.88 16.35
C LYS A 247 1.58 20.83 16.64
N ILE A 248 2.14 20.24 15.62
CA ILE A 248 3.19 19.22 15.77
C ILE A 248 4.56 19.81 15.40
N LYS A 249 5.60 19.25 16.01
CA LYS A 249 6.98 19.44 15.49
C LYS A 249 7.11 18.59 14.24
N GLU A 250 7.44 19.24 13.13
CA GLU A 250 7.61 18.55 11.85
C GLU A 250 8.77 17.53 11.94
N GLU A 251 8.59 16.42 11.20
CA GLU A 251 9.59 15.41 10.91
C GLU A 251 10.11 14.56 12.08
N PHE A 252 9.48 14.57 13.25
CA PHE A 252 9.83 13.67 14.35
C PHE A 252 8.64 12.81 14.75
N VAL A 253 8.75 11.48 14.59
CA VAL A 253 7.72 10.51 14.95
C VAL A 253 8.37 9.33 15.65
N ILE A 254 7.79 8.88 16.74
CA ILE A 254 8.23 7.67 17.44
C ILE A 254 7.16 6.61 17.28
N GLU A 255 7.55 5.44 16.86
CA GLU A 255 6.75 4.23 16.83
C GLU A 255 7.20 3.33 17.98
N VAL A 256 6.29 2.98 18.88
CA VAL A 256 6.60 2.08 20.00
C VAL A 256 5.96 0.73 19.74
N TYR A 257 6.79 -0.30 19.66
CA TYR A 257 6.39 -1.67 19.39
C TYR A 257 6.30 -2.43 20.71
N HIS A 258 5.10 -2.69 21.18
CA HIS A 258 4.85 -3.52 22.36
C HIS A 258 4.70 -4.98 21.90
N LEU A 259 5.78 -5.73 22.02
CA LEU A 259 5.84 -7.14 21.66
C LEU A 259 5.92 -7.97 22.93
N ALA A 260 5.01 -8.92 23.12
CA ALA A 260 5.09 -9.83 24.28
C ALA A 260 6.44 -10.56 24.28
N THR A 261 7.02 -10.74 25.48
CA THR A 261 8.27 -11.49 25.66
C THR A 261 8.08 -12.96 25.33
N ASP A 262 6.92 -13.53 25.64
CA ASP A 262 6.54 -14.87 25.22
C ASP A 262 6.19 -14.90 23.72
N ARG A 263 6.90 -15.74 22.99
CA ARG A 263 6.73 -15.89 21.54
C ARG A 263 5.33 -16.41 21.17
N ALA A 264 4.70 -17.26 21.97
CA ALA A 264 3.38 -17.82 21.72
C ALA A 264 2.28 -16.75 21.87
N GLU A 265 2.43 -15.85 22.83
CA GLU A 265 1.49 -14.78 23.12
C GLU A 265 1.67 -13.54 22.23
N ARG A 266 2.84 -13.43 21.57
CA ARG A 266 3.21 -12.25 20.78
C ARG A 266 2.18 -11.88 19.73
N ARG A 267 1.61 -12.86 19.00
CA ARG A 267 0.60 -12.60 17.97
C ARG A 267 -0.69 -12.01 18.49
N LYS A 268 -1.11 -12.36 19.73
CA LYS A 268 -2.37 -11.90 20.32
C LYS A 268 -2.23 -10.57 21.02
N ASN A 269 -1.08 -10.34 21.66
CA ASN A 269 -0.90 -9.27 22.62
C ASN A 269 -0.09 -8.09 22.08
N ARG A 270 0.55 -8.23 20.93
CA ARG A 270 1.30 -7.13 20.31
C ARG A 270 0.36 -5.98 19.95
N TYR A 271 0.83 -4.78 20.19
CA TYR A 271 0.19 -3.54 19.75
C TYR A 271 1.27 -2.49 19.53
N TYR A 272 0.92 -1.38 18.92
CA TYR A 272 1.85 -0.34 18.53
C TYR A 272 1.31 1.01 18.98
N GLU A 273 2.21 1.89 19.34
CA GLU A 273 1.87 3.29 19.58
C GLU A 273 2.61 4.17 18.58
N MET A 274 2.00 5.27 18.21
CA MET A 274 2.63 6.36 17.47
C MET A 274 2.63 7.59 18.36
N TRP A 275 3.82 8.10 18.65
CA TRP A 275 4.01 9.29 19.48
C TRP A 275 4.42 10.46 18.60
N ILE A 276 3.68 11.54 18.67
CA ILE A 276 3.90 12.76 17.89
C ILE A 276 4.16 13.90 18.85
N PRO A 277 5.35 14.54 18.84
CA PRO A 277 5.65 15.64 19.71
C PRO A 277 4.80 16.86 19.36
N LEU A 278 4.18 17.42 20.35
CA LEU A 278 3.40 18.65 20.23
C LEU A 278 4.32 19.86 20.40
N SER A 279 4.09 20.90 19.60
CA SER A 279 4.69 22.21 19.87
C SER A 279 3.94 22.88 21.01
N GLU A 280 4.66 23.67 21.81
CA GLU A 280 4.01 24.52 22.79
C GLU A 280 2.98 25.43 22.10
N PRO A 281 1.80 25.67 22.70
CA PRO A 281 0.89 26.67 22.17
C PRO A 281 1.60 28.01 22.09
N ASP A 282 1.39 28.74 21.00
CA ASP A 282 1.91 30.10 20.86
C ASP A 282 1.46 30.89 22.09
N THR A 283 2.38 31.25 22.96
CA THR A 283 2.13 32.23 24.04
C THR A 283 1.94 33.57 23.37
N GLU A 284 0.67 34.02 23.21
CA GLU A 284 0.33 35.41 22.87
C GLU A 284 0.86 36.38 23.94
#